data_d7f88ccfe13aefbc2c7bbce051afc29a
#
_entry.id   d7f88ccfe13aefbc2c7bbce051afc29a
#
_cell.length_a   1.000
_cell.length_b   1.000
_cell.length_c   1.000
_cell.angle_alpha   90.00
_cell.angle_beta   90.00
_cell.angle_gamma   90.00
#
_symmetry.space_group_name_H-M   'P 1'
#
loop_
_entity.id
_entity.type
_entity.pdbx_description
1 polymer ?
#
loop_
_entity_poly.entity_id
_entity_poly.type
_entity_poly.pdbx_seq_one_letter_code
_entity_poly.pdbx_strand_id
1 'polypeptide(L)'
;MADMMNVRLSLQAAAAQWGEGAQLSFNGDETRIHLGAIAQENDALRTIQRAARRLESSGIKRVKLVGDDWNLERRYAFAQGFYAAKGARELDFGPQSESDARELDALIKATRWVREVTNGCPEAIYPMSLAESALLLIRGLGGDQVTARITAGE
;
A
#
# COMPACT_ATOMS: atom_id res chain seq x y z
N MET A 1 -8.58 4.83 -23.68
CA MET A 1 -8.12 4.86 -22.27
C MET A 1 -7.93 3.42 -21.82
N ALA A 2 -6.77 3.07 -21.30
CA ALA A 2 -6.62 1.72 -20.74
C ALA A 2 -7.50 1.63 -19.48
N ASP A 3 -8.39 0.65 -19.46
CA ASP A 3 -9.29 0.44 -18.33
C ASP A 3 -8.51 0.06 -17.07
N MET A 4 -9.01 0.44 -15.89
CA MET A 4 -8.45 0.04 -14.62
C MET A 4 -8.77 -1.43 -14.36
N MET A 5 -7.77 -2.19 -13.92
CA MET A 5 -7.98 -3.57 -13.46
C MET A 5 -8.73 -3.56 -12.12
N ASN A 6 -9.90 -4.18 -12.10
CA ASN A 6 -10.64 -4.37 -10.86
C ASN A 6 -9.98 -5.45 -9.99
N VAL A 7 -9.75 -5.17 -8.71
CA VAL A 7 -9.19 -6.14 -7.76
C VAL A 7 -10.17 -6.35 -6.62
N ARG A 8 -10.57 -7.60 -6.44
CA ARG A 8 -11.50 -8.04 -5.40
C ARG A 8 -10.81 -9.01 -4.43
N LEU A 9 -11.15 -8.92 -3.16
CA LEU A 9 -10.83 -9.97 -2.21
C LEU A 9 -11.85 -11.11 -2.31
N SER A 10 -11.39 -12.33 -2.14
CA SER A 10 -12.21 -13.53 -2.02
C SER A 10 -11.86 -14.26 -0.73
N LEU A 11 -12.85 -14.45 0.12
CA LEU A 11 -12.72 -15.25 1.35
C LEU A 11 -12.76 -16.76 1.08
N GLN A 12 -12.85 -17.16 -0.19
CA GLN A 12 -12.79 -18.54 -0.63
C GLN A 12 -11.43 -18.85 -1.26
N ALA A 13 -11.03 -20.11 -1.21
CA ALA A 13 -9.86 -20.59 -1.93
C ALA A 13 -10.08 -20.45 -3.45
N ALA A 14 -8.98 -20.33 -4.21
CA ALA A 14 -9.04 -20.34 -5.66
C ALA A 14 -9.56 -21.68 -6.17
N ALA A 15 -10.29 -21.65 -7.30
CA ALA A 15 -10.70 -22.87 -7.98
C ALA A 15 -9.48 -23.71 -8.43
N ALA A 16 -9.63 -25.04 -8.46
CA ALA A 16 -8.53 -25.97 -8.75
C ALA A 16 -7.81 -25.71 -10.09
N GLN A 17 -8.51 -25.13 -11.07
CA GLN A 17 -7.93 -24.74 -12.36
C GLN A 17 -6.79 -23.72 -12.27
N TRP A 18 -6.69 -22.98 -11.16
CA TRP A 18 -5.64 -21.98 -10.91
C TRP A 18 -4.43 -22.54 -10.20
N GLY A 19 -4.48 -23.84 -9.84
CA GLY A 19 -3.45 -24.52 -9.08
C GLY A 19 -3.74 -24.55 -7.58
N GLU A 20 -3.21 -25.57 -6.91
CA GLU A 20 -3.36 -25.72 -5.47
C GLU A 20 -2.67 -24.56 -4.74
N GLY A 21 -3.41 -23.92 -3.82
CA GLY A 21 -2.90 -22.78 -3.06
C GLY A 21 -2.72 -21.49 -3.86
N ALA A 22 -3.31 -21.37 -5.04
CA ALA A 22 -3.26 -20.14 -5.84
C ALA A 22 -3.85 -18.96 -5.06
N GLN A 23 -3.09 -17.87 -5.00
CA GLN A 23 -3.49 -16.64 -4.31
C GLN A 23 -4.14 -15.61 -5.26
N LEU A 24 -3.96 -15.77 -6.56
CA LEU A 24 -4.50 -14.90 -7.59
C LEU A 24 -5.24 -15.68 -8.66
N SER A 25 -6.36 -15.14 -9.11
CA SER A 25 -7.05 -15.59 -10.32
C SER A 25 -7.49 -14.38 -11.15
N PHE A 26 -7.58 -14.59 -12.46
CA PHE A 26 -7.91 -13.55 -13.43
C PHE A 26 -9.16 -13.94 -14.18
N ASN A 27 -10.11 -13.01 -14.31
CA ASN A 27 -11.33 -13.19 -15.08
C ASN A 27 -11.65 -11.91 -15.83
N GLY A 28 -11.17 -11.80 -17.06
CA GLY A 28 -11.33 -10.60 -17.87
C GLY A 28 -10.59 -9.40 -17.24
N ASP A 29 -11.34 -8.39 -16.88
CA ASP A 29 -10.88 -7.14 -16.24
C ASP A 29 -10.88 -7.19 -14.71
N GLU A 30 -11.25 -8.33 -14.10
CA GLU A 30 -11.25 -8.55 -12.66
C GLU A 30 -10.17 -9.55 -12.25
N THR A 31 -9.38 -9.15 -11.25
CA THR A 31 -8.46 -10.04 -10.54
C THR A 31 -9.00 -10.30 -9.14
N ARG A 32 -8.91 -11.53 -8.68
CA ARG A 32 -9.26 -11.91 -7.30
C ARG A 32 -8.05 -12.34 -6.53
N ILE A 33 -7.93 -11.82 -5.29
CA ILE A 33 -6.95 -12.25 -4.30
C ILE A 33 -7.67 -13.19 -3.35
N HIS A 34 -7.23 -14.45 -3.28
CA HIS A 34 -7.86 -15.50 -2.50
C HIS A 34 -7.25 -15.61 -1.11
N LEU A 35 -8.09 -15.41 -0.09
CA LEU A 35 -7.71 -15.46 1.34
C LEU A 35 -8.33 -16.67 2.07
N GLY A 36 -9.09 -17.51 1.41
CA GLY A 36 -9.94 -18.52 2.02
C GLY A 36 -9.25 -19.61 2.84
N ALA A 37 -7.94 -19.78 2.67
CA ALA A 37 -7.14 -20.72 3.46
C ALA A 37 -6.35 -20.05 4.60
N ILE A 38 -6.52 -18.73 4.80
CA ILE A 38 -5.70 -17.94 5.72
C ILE A 38 -6.50 -17.66 6.99
N ALA A 39 -6.04 -18.21 8.11
CA ALA A 39 -6.70 -18.07 9.41
C ALA A 39 -6.31 -16.80 10.18
N GLN A 40 -5.12 -16.24 9.89
CA GLN A 40 -4.58 -15.09 10.61
C GLN A 40 -4.60 -13.83 9.73
N GLU A 41 -5.12 -12.70 10.28
CA GLU A 41 -5.20 -11.45 9.52
C GLU A 41 -3.81 -10.95 9.06
N ASN A 42 -2.78 -11.09 9.87
CA ASN A 42 -1.41 -10.72 9.48
C ASN A 42 -0.91 -11.47 8.25
N ASP A 43 -1.29 -12.74 8.08
CA ASP A 43 -0.93 -13.53 6.91
C ASP A 43 -1.78 -13.13 5.70
N ALA A 44 -3.04 -12.74 5.92
CA ALA A 44 -3.89 -12.16 4.90
C ALA A 44 -3.30 -10.84 4.37
N LEU A 45 -2.86 -9.94 5.26
CA LEU A 45 -2.22 -8.67 4.88
C LEU A 45 -0.94 -8.91 4.06
N ARG A 46 -0.09 -9.86 4.47
CA ARG A 46 1.10 -10.25 3.70
C ARG A 46 0.77 -10.82 2.33
N THR A 47 -0.29 -11.62 2.25
CA THR A 47 -0.77 -12.19 0.99
C THR A 47 -1.27 -11.10 0.06
N ILE A 48 -2.05 -10.14 0.56
CA ILE A 48 -2.52 -8.97 -0.20
C ILE A 48 -1.33 -8.15 -0.72
N GLN A 49 -0.35 -7.88 0.14
CA GLN A 49 0.84 -7.13 -0.23
C GLN A 49 1.66 -7.82 -1.34
N ARG A 50 1.85 -9.15 -1.24
CA ARG A 50 2.55 -9.95 -2.26
C ARG A 50 1.77 -9.98 -3.58
N ALA A 51 0.45 -10.15 -3.50
CA ALA A 51 -0.42 -10.14 -4.67
C ALA A 51 -0.35 -8.80 -5.41
N ALA A 52 -0.43 -7.69 -4.69
CA ALA A 52 -0.30 -6.35 -5.26
C ALA A 52 1.05 -6.13 -5.95
N ARG A 53 2.16 -6.57 -5.34
CA ARG A 53 3.49 -6.52 -5.95
C ARG A 53 3.56 -7.38 -7.23
N ARG A 54 2.92 -8.54 -7.23
CA ARG A 54 2.88 -9.45 -8.38
C ARG A 54 2.08 -8.84 -9.54
N LEU A 55 0.96 -8.19 -9.26
CA LEU A 55 0.19 -7.44 -10.27
C LEU A 55 1.03 -6.32 -10.89
N GLU A 56 1.69 -5.54 -10.05
CA GLU A 56 2.57 -4.45 -10.48
C GLU A 56 3.72 -4.97 -11.36
N SER A 57 4.42 -6.03 -10.94
CA SER A 57 5.54 -6.62 -11.69
C SER A 57 5.10 -7.27 -13.01
N SER A 58 3.83 -7.66 -13.13
CA SER A 58 3.21 -8.14 -14.37
C SER A 58 2.82 -7.01 -15.33
N GLY A 59 3.14 -5.76 -15.00
CA GLY A 59 2.90 -4.60 -15.87
C GLY A 59 1.56 -3.90 -15.64
N ILE A 60 0.76 -4.32 -14.67
CA ILE A 60 -0.50 -3.66 -14.33
C ILE A 60 -0.19 -2.39 -13.54
N LYS A 61 -0.52 -1.22 -14.12
CA LYS A 61 -0.20 0.09 -13.55
C LYS A 61 -1.40 0.85 -13.00
N ARG A 62 -2.62 0.40 -13.33
CA ARG A 62 -3.88 1.06 -12.97
C ARG A 62 -4.82 0.04 -12.37
N VAL A 63 -5.20 0.24 -11.11
CA VAL A 63 -5.99 -0.71 -10.33
C VAL A 63 -7.09 0.01 -9.57
N LYS A 64 -8.25 -0.62 -9.49
CA LYS A 64 -9.37 -0.22 -8.65
C LYS A 64 -9.73 -1.35 -7.68
N LEU A 65 -9.79 -1.06 -6.39
CA LEU A 65 -10.24 -2.01 -5.38
C LEU A 65 -11.77 -2.02 -5.35
N VAL A 66 -12.35 -3.21 -5.49
CA VAL A 66 -13.81 -3.39 -5.55
C VAL A 66 -14.30 -4.44 -4.56
N GLY A 67 -15.52 -4.26 -4.05
CA GLY A 67 -16.14 -5.15 -3.04
C GLY A 67 -16.00 -4.62 -1.63
N ASP A 68 -16.66 -5.30 -0.68
CA ASP A 68 -16.86 -4.81 0.69
C ASP A 68 -15.81 -5.32 1.70
N ASP A 69 -14.96 -6.28 1.28
CA ASP A 69 -13.98 -6.92 2.16
C ASP A 69 -12.70 -6.09 2.38
N TRP A 70 -12.65 -4.88 1.84
CA TRP A 70 -11.54 -3.96 1.99
C TRP A 70 -11.70 -3.06 3.21
N ASN A 71 -10.99 -3.36 4.30
CA ASN A 71 -10.80 -2.44 5.42
C ASN A 71 -9.53 -1.58 5.24
N LEU A 72 -9.24 -0.68 6.18
CA LEU A 72 -8.08 0.22 6.14
C LEU A 72 -6.76 -0.54 6.00
N GLU A 73 -6.55 -1.56 6.85
CA GLU A 73 -5.30 -2.33 6.89
C GLU A 73 -5.06 -3.09 5.59
N ARG A 74 -6.09 -3.66 5.00
CA ARG A 74 -6.03 -4.39 3.72
C ARG A 74 -5.74 -3.46 2.55
N ARG A 75 -6.37 -2.27 2.52
CA ARG A 75 -6.06 -1.22 1.54
C ARG A 75 -4.61 -0.77 1.66
N TYR A 76 -4.15 -0.53 2.89
CA TYR A 76 -2.77 -0.15 3.14
C TYR A 76 -1.77 -1.24 2.73
N ALA A 77 -2.03 -2.51 3.07
CA ALA A 77 -1.21 -3.64 2.65
C ALA A 77 -1.12 -3.75 1.12
N PHE A 78 -2.24 -3.54 0.41
CA PHE A 78 -2.24 -3.50 -1.05
C PHE A 78 -1.38 -2.36 -1.59
N ALA A 79 -1.56 -1.15 -1.06
CA ALA A 79 -0.78 0.03 -1.46
C ALA A 79 0.73 -0.17 -1.24
N GLN A 80 1.14 -0.78 -0.12
CA GLN A 80 2.54 -1.09 0.15
C GLN A 80 3.16 -2.01 -0.90
N GLY A 81 2.41 -2.99 -1.38
CA GLY A 81 2.86 -3.89 -2.45
C GLY A 81 2.86 -3.21 -3.82
N PHE A 82 1.80 -2.49 -4.14
CA PHE A 82 1.58 -1.87 -5.46
C PHE A 82 2.52 -0.69 -5.72
N TYR A 83 2.82 0.11 -4.70
CA TYR A 83 3.76 1.24 -4.78
C TYR A 83 5.22 0.85 -4.46
N ALA A 84 5.54 -0.44 -4.42
CA ALA A 84 6.89 -0.88 -4.05
C ALA A 84 7.96 -0.48 -5.07
N ALA A 85 7.64 -0.45 -6.35
CA ALA A 85 8.58 -0.07 -7.42
C ALA A 85 8.44 1.40 -7.80
N LYS A 86 9.49 1.95 -8.44
CA LYS A 86 9.48 3.31 -8.99
C LYS A 86 8.58 3.40 -10.22
N GLY A 87 8.01 4.57 -10.45
CA GLY A 87 7.20 4.90 -11.62
C GLY A 87 5.76 5.26 -11.30
N ALA A 88 5.06 5.78 -12.30
CA ALA A 88 3.68 6.21 -12.15
C ALA A 88 2.73 5.01 -12.01
N ARG A 89 1.87 5.08 -11.01
CA ARG A 89 0.81 4.11 -10.75
C ARG A 89 -0.44 4.82 -10.32
N GLU A 90 -1.57 4.25 -10.66
CA GLU A 90 -2.89 4.76 -10.31
C GLU A 90 -3.64 3.69 -9.51
N LEU A 91 -4.02 4.02 -8.29
CA LEU A 91 -4.74 3.14 -7.39
C LEU A 91 -5.98 3.86 -6.85
N ASP A 92 -7.15 3.36 -7.25
CA ASP A 92 -8.44 3.73 -6.70
C ASP A 92 -8.78 2.76 -5.57
N PHE A 93 -8.86 3.26 -4.36
CA PHE A 93 -9.16 2.47 -3.15
C PHE A 93 -10.63 2.06 -3.01
N GLY A 94 -11.50 2.50 -3.93
CA GLY A 94 -12.93 2.29 -3.83
C GLY A 94 -13.60 3.08 -2.70
N PRO A 95 -14.86 2.80 -2.40
CA PRO A 95 -15.60 3.51 -1.36
C PRO A 95 -14.98 3.30 0.04
N GLN A 96 -14.83 4.39 0.78
CA GLN A 96 -14.32 4.41 2.16
C GLN A 96 -14.82 5.66 2.89
N SER A 97 -14.75 5.65 4.23
CA SER A 97 -15.05 6.84 5.02
C SER A 97 -14.00 7.93 4.79
N GLU A 98 -14.37 9.18 5.06
CA GLU A 98 -13.41 10.29 4.96
C GLU A 98 -12.27 10.16 5.97
N SER A 99 -12.58 9.62 7.16
CA SER A 99 -11.57 9.32 8.19
C SER A 99 -10.56 8.31 7.70
N ASP A 100 -11.04 7.16 7.15
CA ASP A 100 -10.16 6.12 6.63
C ASP A 100 -9.31 6.61 5.46
N ALA A 101 -9.90 7.44 4.60
CA ALA A 101 -9.17 8.03 3.47
C ALA A 101 -8.00 8.92 3.93
N ARG A 102 -8.21 9.75 4.96
CA ARG A 102 -7.17 10.59 5.54
C ARG A 102 -6.07 9.76 6.21
N GLU A 103 -6.46 8.76 7.00
CA GLU A 103 -5.51 7.88 7.68
C GLU A 103 -4.69 7.08 6.68
N LEU A 104 -5.32 6.51 5.66
CA LEU A 104 -4.65 5.77 4.59
C LEU A 104 -3.65 6.65 3.82
N ASP A 105 -4.02 7.88 3.49
CA ASP A 105 -3.12 8.85 2.83
C ASP A 105 -1.90 9.16 3.71
N ALA A 106 -2.11 9.38 5.01
CA ALA A 106 -1.03 9.62 5.96
C ALA A 106 -0.07 8.43 6.07
N LEU A 107 -0.59 7.21 6.17
CA LEU A 107 0.21 5.98 6.21
C LEU A 107 1.02 5.77 4.94
N ILE A 108 0.43 6.03 3.77
CA ILE A 108 1.12 5.91 2.47
C ILE A 108 2.24 6.95 2.36
N LYS A 109 1.97 8.20 2.74
CA LYS A 109 2.98 9.28 2.72
C LYS A 109 4.15 8.97 3.66
N ALA A 110 3.86 8.52 4.88
CA ALA A 110 4.89 8.12 5.85
C ALA A 110 5.75 6.95 5.32
N THR A 111 5.12 5.92 4.76
CA THR A 111 5.83 4.78 4.18
C THR A 111 6.70 5.19 2.99
N ARG A 112 6.21 6.08 2.14
CA ARG A 112 6.98 6.61 1.01
C ARG A 112 8.21 7.37 1.50
N TRP A 113 8.03 8.25 2.48
CA TRP A 113 9.14 8.98 3.09
C TRP A 113 10.21 8.04 3.67
N VAL A 114 9.81 7.00 4.44
CA VAL A 114 10.75 6.01 4.98
C VAL A 114 11.55 5.34 3.85
N ARG A 115 10.89 4.96 2.76
CA ARG A 115 11.57 4.35 1.61
C ARG A 115 12.54 5.31 0.92
N GLU A 116 12.17 6.56 0.77
CA GLU A 116 13.02 7.60 0.18
C GLU A 116 14.27 7.82 1.03
N VAL A 117 14.11 7.92 2.36
CA VAL A 117 15.23 8.04 3.30
C VAL A 117 16.12 6.80 3.27
N THR A 118 15.53 5.59 3.31
CA THR A 118 16.30 4.34 3.35
C THR A 118 17.08 4.09 2.05
N ASN A 119 16.54 4.53 0.91
CA ASN A 119 17.14 4.34 -0.42
C ASN A 119 17.89 5.59 -0.90
N GLY A 120 17.96 6.64 -0.09
CA GLY A 120 18.64 7.88 -0.43
C GLY A 120 20.15 7.75 -0.44
N CYS A 121 20.81 8.71 -1.07
CA CYS A 121 22.25 8.80 -1.07
C CYS A 121 22.74 9.11 0.37
N PRO A 122 23.70 8.35 0.92
CA PRO A 122 24.23 8.62 2.27
C PRO A 122 24.79 10.03 2.44
N GLU A 123 25.32 10.63 1.38
CA GLU A 123 25.84 12.00 1.39
C GLU A 123 24.74 13.06 1.55
N ALA A 124 23.51 12.76 1.10
CA ALA A 124 22.36 13.65 1.24
C ALA A 124 21.62 13.45 2.56
N ILE A 125 21.83 12.30 3.24
CA ILE A 125 21.11 11.91 4.47
C ILE A 125 22.09 11.91 5.63
N TYR A 126 22.20 13.04 6.29
CA TYR A 126 22.94 13.21 7.54
C TYR A 126 21.97 13.60 8.69
N PRO A 127 22.35 13.49 9.94
CA PRO A 127 21.45 13.64 11.09
C PRO A 127 20.54 14.87 11.03
N MET A 128 21.07 16.03 10.65
CA MET A 128 20.30 17.26 10.58
C MET A 128 19.29 17.23 9.42
N SER A 129 19.71 16.82 8.22
CA SER A 129 18.81 16.75 7.05
C SER A 129 17.70 15.73 7.26
N LEU A 130 17.98 14.62 7.94
CA LEU A 130 16.97 13.62 8.32
C LEU A 130 15.97 14.21 9.32
N ALA A 131 16.45 14.92 10.35
CA ALA A 131 15.60 15.54 11.34
C ALA A 131 14.69 16.63 10.74
N GLU A 132 15.22 17.46 9.84
CA GLU A 132 14.44 18.48 9.12
C GLU A 132 13.39 17.86 8.21
N SER A 133 13.76 16.81 7.47
CA SER A 133 12.83 16.07 6.60
C SER A 133 11.71 15.41 7.39
N ALA A 134 12.03 14.78 8.54
CA ALA A 134 11.03 14.20 9.43
C ALA A 134 10.08 15.28 10.00
N LEU A 135 10.63 16.43 10.39
CA LEU A 135 9.84 17.54 10.90
C LEU A 135 8.85 18.09 9.85
N LEU A 136 9.27 18.20 8.60
CA LEU A 136 8.40 18.61 7.50
C LEU A 136 7.25 17.62 7.28
N LEU A 137 7.54 16.31 7.30
CA LEU A 137 6.52 15.28 7.18
C LEU A 137 5.52 15.34 8.35
N ILE A 138 6.00 15.41 9.59
CA ILE A 138 5.17 15.45 10.79
C ILE A 138 4.24 16.67 10.75
N ARG A 139 4.75 17.85 10.41
CA ARG A 139 3.94 19.07 10.28
C ARG A 139 2.92 18.97 9.14
N GLY A 140 3.30 18.37 8.01
CA GLY A 140 2.40 18.17 6.88
C GLY A 140 1.25 17.21 7.16
N LEU A 141 1.46 16.19 8.01
CA LEU A 141 0.45 15.20 8.36
C LEU A 141 -0.36 15.58 9.61
N GLY A 142 0.29 16.15 10.63
CA GLY A 142 -0.31 16.44 11.93
C GLY A 142 -0.86 17.87 12.07
N GLY A 143 -0.53 18.76 11.15
CA GLY A 143 -0.93 20.17 11.21
C GLY A 143 -0.54 20.83 12.52
N ASP A 144 -1.42 21.71 13.03
CA ASP A 144 -1.19 22.46 14.28
C ASP A 144 -1.36 21.61 15.57
N GLN A 145 -1.80 20.37 15.43
CA GLN A 145 -2.02 19.46 16.57
C GLN A 145 -0.72 18.76 17.03
N VAL A 146 0.35 18.86 16.25
CA VAL A 146 1.62 18.20 16.55
C VAL A 146 2.73 19.22 16.68
N THR A 147 3.38 19.24 17.85
CA THR A 147 4.61 19.98 18.08
C THR A 147 5.81 19.05 17.99
N ALA A 148 6.82 19.44 17.23
CA ALA A 148 8.06 18.69 17.11
C ALA A 148 9.26 19.62 17.30
N ARG A 149 10.29 19.14 17.99
CA ARG A 149 11.52 19.86 18.28
C ARG A 149 12.73 19.02 17.93
N ILE A 150 13.70 19.63 17.26
CA ILE A 150 15.02 19.04 17.04
C ILE A 150 15.90 19.42 18.22
N THR A 151 16.53 18.43 18.87
CA THR A 151 17.54 18.65 19.89
C THR A 151 18.87 18.13 19.34
N ALA A 152 19.82 19.03 19.14
CA ALA A 152 21.18 18.67 18.77
C ALA A 152 22.02 18.55 20.06
N GLY A 153 22.89 17.54 20.13
CA GLY A 153 23.93 17.43 21.16
C GLY A 153 25.05 18.42 20.88
N GLU A 154 25.77 18.80 21.94
CA GLU A 154 27.03 19.53 21.85
C GLU A 154 28.13 18.63 21.27
#